data_cb0bb1cb2eb629fcbb0d3f24912d66ec
#
_entry.id   cb0bb1cb2eb629fcbb0d3f24912d66ec
#
_cell.length_a   1.000
_cell.length_b   1.000
_cell.length_c   1.000
_cell.angle_alpha   90.00
_cell.angle_beta   90.00
_cell.angle_gamma   90.00
#
_symmetry.space_group_name_H-M   'P 1'
#
loop_
_entity.id
_entity.type
_entity.pdbx_description
1 polymer ?
#
loop_
_entity_poly.entity_id
_entity_poly.type
_entity_poly.pdbx_seq_one_letter_code
_entity_poly.pdbx_strand_id
1 'polypeptide(L)'
;METKPRKTPKQTGFLEKLERLLKNSKSKYKIGELLDYFGKDSIVVFLFLVTFITSIPLPPWGGGFETLPGGIVSFFLAIQGLLGMKTVYMPNTVKEMEIDIKFVQESKYVDKTFDLIDKYIEPNRNQYVFNIATEKLMYLLIIPNAILMMLPIIFTNGPPSQCITLMAITWLLFDGLLFTIFLGASAFVIIAYIFLFFWFAKFLYSTRRTWTFGLIP
;
A
#
# COMPACT_ATOMS: atom_id res chain seq x y z
N MET A 1 2.07 34.28 12.71
CA MET A 1 1.16 33.15 13.04
C MET A 1 0.35 32.85 11.78
N GLU A 2 0.84 31.94 10.95
CA GLU A 2 0.10 31.48 9.78
C GLU A 2 -0.99 30.51 10.25
N THR A 3 -2.24 30.88 9.99
CA THR A 3 -3.38 30.03 10.29
C THR A 3 -3.35 28.81 9.36
N LYS A 4 -3.06 27.64 9.93
CA LYS A 4 -3.14 26.33 9.24
C LYS A 4 -4.50 26.25 8.51
N PRO A 5 -4.55 25.95 7.21
CA PRO A 5 -5.81 25.91 6.46
C PRO A 5 -6.75 24.88 7.09
N ARG A 6 -8.03 25.27 7.25
CA ARG A 6 -9.07 24.40 7.80
C ARG A 6 -9.21 23.15 6.94
N LYS A 7 -9.01 21.98 7.55
CA LYS A 7 -9.24 20.66 6.91
C LYS A 7 -10.66 20.59 6.35
N THR A 8 -10.83 20.08 5.14
CA THR A 8 -12.18 19.90 4.56
C THR A 8 -12.96 18.78 5.26
N PRO A 9 -14.31 18.78 5.24
CA PRO A 9 -15.13 17.78 5.95
C PRO A 9 -14.82 16.32 5.61
N LYS A 10 -14.36 16.00 4.37
CA LYS A 10 -13.96 14.64 3.98
C LYS A 10 -12.64 14.19 4.61
N GLN A 11 -11.69 15.09 4.76
CA GLN A 11 -10.37 14.83 5.33
C GLN A 11 -10.41 14.69 6.85
N THR A 12 -11.20 15.56 7.49
CA THR A 12 -11.49 15.44 8.92
C THR A 12 -12.10 14.06 9.20
N GLY A 13 -12.94 13.55 8.28
CA GLY A 13 -13.61 12.26 8.45
C GLY A 13 -12.67 11.05 8.46
N PHE A 14 -11.67 10.95 7.56
CA PHE A 14 -10.77 9.79 7.54
C PHE A 14 -9.75 9.83 8.68
N LEU A 15 -9.00 10.92 8.82
CA LEU A 15 -8.01 11.06 9.90
C LEU A 15 -8.65 10.95 11.27
N GLU A 16 -9.81 11.58 11.47
CA GLU A 16 -10.55 11.50 12.73
C GLU A 16 -11.02 10.07 13.03
N LYS A 17 -11.51 9.34 12.01
CA LYS A 17 -11.87 7.93 12.16
C LYS A 17 -10.66 7.07 12.51
N LEU A 18 -9.53 7.28 11.82
CA LEU A 18 -8.30 6.55 12.06
C LEU A 18 -7.75 6.84 13.47
N GLU A 19 -7.71 8.11 13.86
CA GLU A 19 -7.26 8.54 15.18
C GLU A 19 -8.15 7.98 16.30
N ARG A 20 -9.48 8.01 16.13
CA ARG A 20 -10.42 7.40 17.06
C ARG A 20 -10.22 5.90 17.20
N LEU A 21 -9.98 5.21 16.08
CA LEU A 21 -9.73 3.77 16.06
C LEU A 21 -8.42 3.44 16.81
N LEU A 22 -7.37 4.22 16.59
CA LEU A 22 -6.07 4.01 17.22
C LEU A 22 -6.04 4.40 18.71
N LYS A 23 -6.81 5.42 19.11
CA LYS A 23 -6.93 5.86 20.53
C LYS A 23 -7.95 5.08 21.34
N ASN A 24 -8.72 4.20 20.70
CA ASN A 24 -9.70 3.39 21.40
C ASN A 24 -8.99 2.34 22.27
N SER A 25 -9.56 2.05 23.44
CA SER A 25 -9.10 0.99 24.33
C SER A 25 -9.33 -0.43 23.77
N LYS A 26 -10.21 -0.58 22.78
CA LYS A 26 -10.45 -1.84 22.07
C LYS A 26 -9.28 -2.10 21.13
N SER A 27 -8.55 -3.19 21.33
CA SER A 27 -7.43 -3.59 20.46
C SER A 27 -7.82 -4.64 19.40
N LYS A 28 -8.90 -5.39 19.63
CA LYS A 28 -9.36 -6.44 18.72
C LYS A 28 -10.61 -6.01 17.98
N TYR A 29 -10.54 -6.09 16.66
CA TYR A 29 -11.65 -5.76 15.76
C TYR A 29 -11.86 -6.89 14.76
N LYS A 30 -13.11 -7.20 14.44
CA LYS A 30 -13.41 -8.03 13.28
C LYS A 30 -13.16 -7.23 12.01
N ILE A 31 -12.66 -7.90 10.98
CA ILE A 31 -12.44 -7.27 9.66
C ILE A 31 -13.73 -6.65 9.15
N GLY A 32 -14.87 -7.34 9.31
CA GLY A 32 -16.18 -6.81 8.94
C GLY A 32 -16.55 -5.50 9.63
N GLU A 33 -16.28 -5.37 10.94
CA GLU A 33 -16.51 -4.11 11.67
C GLU A 33 -15.71 -2.96 11.10
N LEU A 34 -14.44 -3.20 10.72
CA LEU A 34 -13.58 -2.19 10.09
C LEU A 34 -14.09 -1.79 8.70
N LEU A 35 -14.55 -2.75 7.91
CA LEU A 35 -15.14 -2.48 6.59
C LEU A 35 -16.37 -1.56 6.69
N ASP A 36 -17.27 -1.87 7.62
CA ASP A 36 -18.50 -1.07 7.85
C ASP A 36 -18.15 0.32 8.37
N TYR A 37 -17.14 0.41 9.24
CA TYR A 37 -16.68 1.68 9.82
C TYR A 37 -16.16 2.66 8.76
N PHE A 38 -15.40 2.16 7.75
CA PHE A 38 -14.83 2.99 6.69
C PHE A 38 -15.77 3.13 5.47
N GLY A 39 -16.71 2.24 5.28
CA GLY A 39 -17.76 2.33 4.25
C GLY A 39 -17.22 2.42 2.82
N LYS A 40 -17.56 3.49 2.10
CA LYS A 40 -17.23 3.65 0.66
C LYS A 40 -15.74 3.76 0.36
N ASP A 41 -14.93 4.17 1.32
CA ASP A 41 -13.48 4.31 1.15
C ASP A 41 -12.74 3.04 1.59
N SER A 42 -13.47 1.98 1.94
CA SER A 42 -12.92 0.76 2.55
C SER A 42 -11.84 0.10 1.72
N ILE A 43 -11.95 0.08 0.38
CA ILE A 43 -10.92 -0.52 -0.50
C ILE A 43 -9.57 0.20 -0.31
N VAL A 44 -9.55 1.53 -0.42
CA VAL A 44 -8.30 2.31 -0.32
C VAL A 44 -7.77 2.30 1.12
N VAL A 45 -8.66 2.35 2.11
CA VAL A 45 -8.28 2.24 3.53
C VAL A 45 -7.64 0.88 3.82
N PHE A 46 -8.21 -0.22 3.33
CA PHE A 46 -7.63 -1.54 3.52
C PHE A 46 -6.32 -1.71 2.75
N LEU A 47 -6.21 -1.19 1.54
CA LEU A 47 -4.94 -1.10 0.83
C LEU A 47 -3.88 -0.40 1.68
N PHE A 48 -4.23 0.79 2.22
CA PHE A 48 -3.32 1.52 3.10
C PHE A 48 -2.91 0.70 4.32
N LEU A 49 -3.86 0.14 5.07
CA LEU A 49 -3.58 -0.61 6.30
C LEU A 49 -2.70 -1.84 6.04
N VAL A 50 -3.05 -2.65 5.03
CA VAL A 50 -2.31 -3.87 4.70
C VAL A 50 -0.90 -3.53 4.23
N THR A 51 -0.75 -2.56 3.33
CA THR A 51 0.56 -2.21 2.78
C THR A 51 1.39 -1.38 3.75
N PHE A 52 0.78 -0.60 4.64
CA PHE A 52 1.48 0.09 5.73
C PHE A 52 2.19 -0.90 6.65
N ILE A 53 1.49 -1.96 7.10
CA ILE A 53 2.08 -3.00 7.94
C ILE A 53 3.25 -3.69 7.22
N THR A 54 3.07 -4.03 5.94
CA THR A 54 4.12 -4.68 5.15
C THR A 54 5.26 -3.75 4.73
N SER A 55 5.06 -2.43 4.82
CA SER A 55 6.10 -1.42 4.53
C SER A 55 7.06 -1.20 5.70
N ILE A 56 6.70 -1.63 6.92
CA ILE A 56 7.56 -1.51 8.08
C ILE A 56 8.72 -2.51 7.90
N PRO A 57 9.99 -2.03 7.90
CA PRO A 57 11.12 -2.93 7.76
C PRO A 57 11.24 -3.77 9.05
N LEU A 58 10.72 -4.98 9.01
CA LEU A 58 10.93 -5.95 10.08
C LEU A 58 12.36 -6.53 9.99
N PRO A 59 12.93 -6.99 11.11
CA PRO A 59 14.27 -7.60 11.11
C PRO A 59 14.40 -8.70 10.05
N PRO A 60 15.61 -8.98 9.53
CA PRO A 60 15.84 -9.81 8.35
C PRO A 60 15.30 -11.26 8.42
N TRP A 61 14.81 -11.69 9.55
CA TRP A 61 14.23 -13.03 9.76
C TRP A 61 12.78 -13.19 9.25
N GLY A 62 12.03 -12.08 9.09
CA GLY A 62 10.63 -12.07 8.64
C GLY A 62 10.43 -11.69 7.17
N GLY A 63 11.44 -11.15 6.53
CA GLY A 63 11.33 -10.30 5.33
C GLY A 63 10.88 -10.92 4.00
N GLY A 64 10.32 -12.11 3.95
CA GLY A 64 9.83 -12.69 2.71
C GLY A 64 8.41 -13.25 2.81
N PHE A 65 8.09 -13.86 3.91
CA PHE A 65 6.79 -14.54 4.09
C PHE A 65 5.67 -13.60 4.51
N GLU A 66 5.98 -12.49 5.18
CA GLU A 66 4.98 -11.53 5.68
C GLU A 66 4.37 -10.67 4.57
N THR A 67 5.11 -10.45 3.49
CA THR A 67 4.66 -9.63 2.36
C THR A 67 3.77 -10.40 1.39
N LEU A 68 3.88 -11.72 1.33
CA LEU A 68 3.07 -12.56 0.47
C LEU A 68 1.57 -12.43 0.76
N PRO A 69 1.08 -12.53 2.01
CA PRO A 69 -0.32 -12.26 2.32
C PRO A 69 -0.74 -10.83 1.97
N GLY A 70 0.12 -9.83 2.27
CA GLY A 70 -0.13 -8.43 1.93
C GLY A 70 -0.25 -8.20 0.44
N GLY A 71 0.61 -8.83 -0.37
CA GLY A 71 0.55 -8.78 -1.82
C GLY A 71 -0.73 -9.40 -2.37
N ILE A 72 -1.12 -10.59 -1.89
CA ILE A 72 -2.36 -11.27 -2.29
C ILE A 72 -3.57 -10.39 -1.99
N VAL A 73 -3.69 -9.87 -0.77
CA VAL A 73 -4.81 -9.02 -0.38
C VAL A 73 -4.84 -7.75 -1.22
N SER A 74 -3.70 -7.08 -1.41
CA SER A 74 -3.60 -5.86 -2.23
C SER A 74 -3.99 -6.10 -3.68
N PHE A 75 -3.61 -7.25 -4.25
CA PHE A 75 -3.99 -7.66 -5.61
C PHE A 75 -5.52 -7.78 -5.75
N PHE A 76 -6.18 -8.50 -4.84
CA PHE A 76 -7.63 -8.66 -4.87
C PHE A 76 -8.37 -7.34 -4.64
N LEU A 77 -7.89 -6.49 -3.73
CA LEU A 77 -8.46 -5.16 -3.50
C LEU A 77 -8.34 -4.25 -4.73
N ALA A 78 -7.18 -4.30 -5.40
CA ALA A 78 -6.96 -3.52 -6.62
C ALA A 78 -7.88 -3.96 -7.76
N ILE A 79 -8.10 -5.26 -7.94
CA ILE A 79 -9.06 -5.77 -8.92
C ILE A 79 -10.47 -5.28 -8.60
N GLN A 80 -10.92 -5.35 -7.35
CA GLN A 80 -12.23 -4.87 -6.94
C GLN A 80 -12.41 -3.38 -7.22
N GLY A 81 -11.39 -2.55 -6.89
CA GLY A 81 -11.39 -1.13 -7.19
C GLY A 81 -11.41 -0.84 -8.70
N LEU A 82 -10.65 -1.59 -9.50
CA LEU A 82 -10.62 -1.46 -10.96
C LEU A 82 -11.99 -1.79 -11.59
N LEU A 83 -12.71 -2.77 -11.03
CA LEU A 83 -14.07 -3.11 -11.41
C LEU A 83 -15.12 -2.08 -10.95
N GLY A 84 -14.70 -1.06 -10.20
CA GLY A 84 -15.57 0.03 -9.74
C GLY A 84 -16.38 -0.32 -8.49
N MET A 85 -15.98 -1.35 -7.74
CA MET A 85 -16.61 -1.66 -6.46
C MET A 85 -16.28 -0.55 -5.46
N LYS A 86 -17.27 -0.12 -4.69
CA LYS A 86 -17.10 0.95 -3.68
C LYS A 86 -16.76 0.42 -2.29
N THR A 87 -17.07 -0.84 -2.06
CA THR A 87 -16.83 -1.51 -0.77
C THR A 87 -16.11 -2.82 -1.01
N VAL A 88 -15.30 -3.22 -0.06
CA VAL A 88 -14.56 -4.48 -0.16
C VAL A 88 -15.52 -5.66 -0.12
N TYR A 89 -15.42 -6.53 -1.12
CA TYR A 89 -16.07 -7.83 -1.10
C TYR A 89 -15.11 -8.88 -0.51
N MET A 90 -15.52 -9.48 0.59
CA MET A 90 -14.78 -10.58 1.24
C MET A 90 -15.73 -11.69 1.66
N PRO A 91 -15.26 -12.97 1.67
CA PRO A 91 -16.01 -14.08 2.25
C PRO A 91 -16.35 -13.83 3.72
N ASN A 92 -17.49 -14.33 4.18
CA ASN A 92 -17.92 -14.15 5.57
C ASN A 92 -16.89 -14.70 6.58
N THR A 93 -16.21 -15.80 6.23
CA THR A 93 -15.14 -16.36 7.06
C THR A 93 -14.03 -15.36 7.33
N VAL A 94 -13.65 -14.54 6.34
CA VAL A 94 -12.61 -13.49 6.50
C VAL A 94 -13.15 -12.29 7.28
N LYS A 95 -14.42 -11.92 7.08
CA LYS A 95 -15.06 -10.82 7.84
C LYS A 95 -15.12 -11.09 9.34
N GLU A 96 -15.28 -12.36 9.72
CA GLU A 96 -15.33 -12.77 11.13
C GLU A 96 -13.95 -12.92 11.78
N MET A 97 -12.86 -12.86 11.00
CA MET A 97 -11.51 -12.91 11.55
C MET A 97 -11.22 -11.67 12.39
N GLU A 98 -10.62 -11.87 13.56
CA GLU A 98 -10.19 -10.81 14.44
C GLU A 98 -8.77 -10.37 14.10
N ILE A 99 -8.56 -9.07 14.02
CA ILE A 99 -7.25 -8.45 13.92
C ILE A 99 -6.95 -7.75 15.24
N ASP A 100 -5.80 -8.03 15.82
CA ASP A 100 -5.29 -7.28 16.96
C ASP A 100 -4.44 -6.11 16.45
N ILE A 101 -4.95 -4.89 16.67
CA ILE A 101 -4.26 -3.65 16.28
C ILE A 101 -3.40 -3.07 17.41
N LYS A 102 -3.25 -3.79 18.52
CA LYS A 102 -2.47 -3.34 19.68
C LYS A 102 -1.04 -2.98 19.27
N PHE A 103 -0.41 -3.81 18.44
CA PHE A 103 0.93 -3.54 17.92
C PHE A 103 1.02 -2.20 17.18
N VAL A 104 -0.04 -1.87 16.41
CA VAL A 104 -0.11 -0.58 15.69
C VAL A 104 -0.34 0.56 16.68
N GLN A 105 -1.23 0.38 17.67
CA GLN A 105 -1.54 1.39 18.69
C GLN A 105 -0.33 1.75 19.57
N GLU A 106 0.50 0.78 19.92
CA GLU A 106 1.68 0.96 20.78
C GLU A 106 2.95 1.33 19.99
N SER A 107 2.86 1.37 18.67
CA SER A 107 4.01 1.60 17.81
C SER A 107 4.38 3.08 17.72
N LYS A 108 5.63 3.41 18.09
CA LYS A 108 6.19 4.75 17.87
C LYS A 108 6.23 5.18 16.39
N TYR A 109 6.08 4.21 15.46
CA TYR A 109 5.99 4.50 14.03
C TYR A 109 4.67 5.19 13.67
N VAL A 110 3.61 4.93 14.41
CA VAL A 110 2.29 5.57 14.20
C VAL A 110 2.38 7.07 14.46
N ASP A 111 2.90 7.48 15.62
CA ASP A 111 3.06 8.90 15.95
C ASP A 111 3.94 9.61 14.91
N LYS A 112 5.08 9.01 14.56
CA LYS A 112 5.96 9.55 13.53
C LYS A 112 5.28 9.64 12.16
N THR A 113 4.42 8.71 11.83
CA THR A 113 3.65 8.74 10.56
C THR A 113 2.65 9.88 10.56
N PHE A 114 1.94 10.13 11.69
CA PHE A 114 1.05 11.28 11.81
C PHE A 114 1.80 12.61 11.69
N ASP A 115 2.97 12.73 12.33
CA ASP A 115 3.83 13.91 12.22
C ASP A 115 4.26 14.16 10.77
N LEU A 116 4.60 13.09 10.03
CA LEU A 116 4.96 13.19 8.62
C LEU A 116 3.75 13.57 7.76
N ILE A 117 2.58 13.02 8.02
CA ILE A 117 1.33 13.38 7.36
C ILE A 117 1.04 14.87 7.55
N ASP A 118 1.08 15.35 8.79
CA ASP A 118 0.81 16.75 9.12
C ASP A 118 1.86 17.72 8.54
N LYS A 119 3.09 17.26 8.36
CA LYS A 119 4.19 18.07 7.82
C LYS A 119 4.19 18.19 6.31
N TYR A 120 3.89 17.09 5.59
CA TYR A 120 4.12 17.02 4.14
C TYR A 120 2.83 16.97 3.31
N ILE A 121 1.73 16.51 3.88
CA ILE A 121 0.47 16.37 3.14
C ILE A 121 -0.32 17.67 3.27
N GLU A 122 -0.56 18.29 2.13
CA GLU A 122 -1.42 19.47 2.00
C GLU A 122 -2.74 19.06 1.34
N PRO A 123 -3.79 18.93 2.15
CA PRO A 123 -5.10 18.60 1.64
C PRO A 123 -5.62 19.63 0.62
N ASN A 124 -6.36 19.13 -0.38
CA ASN A 124 -6.94 19.92 -1.48
C ASN A 124 -5.94 20.51 -2.49
N ARG A 125 -4.66 20.15 -2.40
CA ARG A 125 -3.69 20.54 -3.41
C ARG A 125 -3.94 19.73 -4.69
N ASN A 126 -4.12 20.40 -5.83
CA ASN A 126 -4.35 19.81 -7.15
C ASN A 126 -5.54 18.81 -7.20
N GLN A 127 -6.70 19.19 -6.67
CA GLN A 127 -7.90 18.33 -6.57
C GLN A 127 -8.43 17.79 -7.91
N TYR A 128 -8.16 18.44 -9.02
CA TYR A 128 -8.59 18.01 -10.36
C TYR A 128 -8.02 16.64 -10.77
N VAL A 129 -6.98 16.18 -10.07
CA VAL A 129 -6.40 14.84 -10.28
C VAL A 129 -7.34 13.72 -9.81
N PHE A 130 -8.21 14.00 -8.83
CA PHE A 130 -9.12 13.00 -8.26
C PHE A 130 -10.37 12.79 -9.13
N ASN A 131 -10.21 11.94 -10.13
CA ASN A 131 -11.28 11.55 -11.04
C ASN A 131 -11.28 10.02 -11.28
N ILE A 132 -12.30 9.52 -11.94
CA ILE A 132 -12.48 8.07 -12.19
C ILE A 132 -11.31 7.49 -12.99
N ALA A 133 -10.73 8.24 -13.90
CA ALA A 133 -9.63 7.75 -14.75
C ALA A 133 -8.35 7.57 -13.92
N THR A 134 -8.01 8.52 -13.07
CA THR A 134 -6.84 8.44 -12.18
C THR A 134 -7.03 7.41 -11.06
N GLU A 135 -8.26 7.24 -10.57
CA GLU A 135 -8.60 6.16 -9.63
C GLU A 135 -8.33 4.79 -10.26
N LYS A 136 -8.83 4.56 -11.47
CA LYS A 136 -8.57 3.32 -12.20
C LYS A 136 -7.08 3.11 -12.52
N LEU A 137 -6.36 4.18 -12.87
CA LEU A 137 -4.93 4.14 -13.11
C LEU A 137 -4.17 3.75 -11.84
N MET A 138 -4.57 4.27 -10.68
CA MET A 138 -4.02 3.87 -9.39
C MET A 138 -4.17 2.36 -9.17
N TYR A 139 -5.38 1.82 -9.31
CA TYR A 139 -5.60 0.37 -9.14
C TYR A 139 -4.84 -0.45 -10.18
N LEU A 140 -4.74 0.02 -11.42
CA LEU A 140 -3.97 -0.64 -12.47
C LEU A 140 -2.48 -0.74 -12.13
N LEU A 141 -1.89 0.29 -11.51
CA LEU A 141 -0.50 0.29 -11.05
C LEU A 141 -0.31 -0.53 -9.75
N ILE A 142 -1.32 -0.62 -8.90
CA ILE A 142 -1.26 -1.45 -7.70
C ILE A 142 -1.15 -2.94 -8.05
N ILE A 143 -1.81 -3.41 -9.10
CA ILE A 143 -1.77 -4.82 -9.51
C ILE A 143 -0.34 -5.34 -9.72
N PRO A 144 0.50 -4.75 -10.60
CA PRO A 144 1.87 -5.24 -10.77
C PRO A 144 2.74 -5.04 -9.52
N ASN A 145 2.55 -3.97 -8.74
CA ASN A 145 3.25 -3.80 -7.47
C ASN A 145 2.87 -4.90 -6.46
N ALA A 146 1.61 -5.28 -6.38
CA ALA A 146 1.15 -6.37 -5.54
C ALA A 146 1.75 -7.72 -5.98
N ILE A 147 1.88 -7.96 -7.29
CA ILE A 147 2.57 -9.14 -7.84
C ILE A 147 4.04 -9.13 -7.41
N LEU A 148 4.73 -7.98 -7.51
CA LEU A 148 6.12 -7.85 -7.06
C LEU A 148 6.27 -8.15 -5.56
N MET A 149 5.29 -7.76 -4.73
CA MET A 149 5.27 -8.08 -3.30
C MET A 149 5.12 -9.59 -3.03
N MET A 150 4.49 -10.35 -3.93
CA MET A 150 4.32 -11.79 -3.77
C MET A 150 5.60 -12.58 -4.09
N LEU A 151 6.57 -11.97 -4.77
CA LEU A 151 7.81 -12.65 -5.14
C LEU A 151 8.68 -12.87 -3.89
N PRO A 152 9.15 -14.11 -3.61
CA PRO A 152 9.96 -14.42 -2.44
C PRO A 152 11.43 -14.02 -2.66
N ILE A 153 11.66 -12.78 -3.07
CA ILE A 153 13.00 -12.24 -3.35
C ILE A 153 13.30 -11.19 -2.27
N ILE A 154 14.43 -11.35 -1.60
CA ILE A 154 14.88 -10.41 -0.57
C ILE A 154 15.05 -9.02 -1.18
N PHE A 155 14.55 -7.99 -0.49
CA PHE A 155 14.55 -6.57 -0.90
C PHE A 155 13.60 -6.18 -2.05
N THR A 156 12.84 -7.10 -2.66
CA THR A 156 11.88 -6.72 -3.72
C THR A 156 10.56 -6.20 -3.18
N ASN A 157 10.24 -6.45 -1.92
CA ASN A 157 8.91 -6.21 -1.34
C ASN A 157 8.73 -4.79 -0.79
N GLY A 158 9.80 -4.16 -0.30
CA GLY A 158 9.74 -2.84 0.34
C GLY A 158 9.27 -1.73 -0.61
N PRO A 159 9.96 -1.44 -1.72
CA PRO A 159 9.58 -0.35 -2.62
C PRO A 159 8.17 -0.46 -3.19
N PRO A 160 7.67 -1.63 -3.66
CA PRO A 160 6.28 -1.77 -4.10
C PRO A 160 5.26 -1.48 -3.00
N SER A 161 5.44 -2.03 -1.79
CA SER A 161 4.52 -1.80 -0.68
C SER A 161 4.49 -0.34 -0.25
N GLN A 162 5.64 0.33 -0.20
CA GLN A 162 5.73 1.76 0.09
C GLN A 162 5.01 2.61 -0.95
N CYS A 163 5.16 2.30 -2.25
CA CYS A 163 4.43 2.99 -3.31
C CYS A 163 2.92 2.88 -3.14
N ILE A 164 2.41 1.67 -2.86
CA ILE A 164 0.97 1.46 -2.64
C ILE A 164 0.50 2.24 -1.41
N THR A 165 1.23 2.15 -0.30
CA THR A 165 0.90 2.87 0.94
C THR A 165 0.82 4.37 0.73
N LEU A 166 1.83 4.95 0.04
CA LEU A 166 1.90 6.39 -0.19
C LEU A 166 0.84 6.86 -1.20
N MET A 167 0.54 6.09 -2.24
CA MET A 167 -0.58 6.39 -3.13
C MET A 167 -1.91 6.35 -2.38
N ALA A 168 -2.15 5.32 -1.57
CA ALA A 168 -3.38 5.17 -0.83
C ALA A 168 -3.61 6.31 0.17
N ILE A 169 -2.60 6.68 0.96
CA ILE A 169 -2.74 7.75 1.96
C ILE A 169 -2.93 9.12 1.31
N THR A 170 -2.21 9.42 0.22
CA THR A 170 -2.37 10.70 -0.49
C THR A 170 -3.71 10.78 -1.21
N TRP A 171 -4.26 9.67 -1.69
CA TRP A 171 -5.63 9.59 -2.20
C TRP A 171 -6.66 9.87 -1.11
N LEU A 172 -6.55 9.21 0.05
CA LEU A 172 -7.46 9.40 1.19
C LEU A 172 -7.43 10.81 1.76
N LEU A 173 -6.29 11.49 1.69
CA LEU A 173 -6.10 12.85 2.20
C LEU A 173 -6.27 13.94 1.14
N PHE A 174 -6.61 13.57 -0.09
CA PHE A 174 -6.85 14.50 -1.20
C PHE A 174 -5.66 15.42 -1.52
N ASP A 175 -4.42 14.92 -1.41
CA ASP A 175 -3.24 15.63 -1.90
C ASP A 175 -2.89 15.18 -3.32
N GLY A 176 -3.40 15.87 -4.32
CA GLY A 176 -3.24 15.50 -5.73
C GLY A 176 -1.82 15.66 -6.25
N LEU A 177 -0.99 16.54 -5.66
CA LEU A 177 0.40 16.69 -6.07
C LEU A 177 1.22 15.47 -5.61
N LEU A 178 1.18 15.14 -4.32
CA LEU A 178 1.89 13.98 -3.80
C LEU A 178 1.36 12.69 -4.41
N PHE A 179 0.04 12.57 -4.59
CA PHE A 179 -0.56 11.43 -5.28
C PHE A 179 0.03 11.23 -6.68
N THR A 180 0.16 12.30 -7.48
CA THR A 180 0.75 12.22 -8.83
C THR A 180 2.23 11.83 -8.79
N ILE A 181 2.99 12.34 -7.82
CA ILE A 181 4.40 11.97 -7.62
C ILE A 181 4.51 10.47 -7.29
N PHE A 182 3.70 9.96 -6.37
CA PHE A 182 3.74 8.54 -5.99
C PHE A 182 3.18 7.62 -7.05
N LEU A 183 2.23 8.07 -7.86
CA LEU A 183 1.78 7.37 -9.06
C LEU A 183 2.94 7.19 -10.05
N GLY A 184 3.71 8.25 -10.32
CA GLY A 184 4.90 8.21 -11.15
C GLY A 184 6.01 7.33 -10.55
N ALA A 185 6.25 7.43 -9.23
CA ALA A 185 7.20 6.58 -8.53
C ALA A 185 6.82 5.09 -8.61
N SER A 186 5.53 4.77 -8.49
CA SER A 186 5.01 3.41 -8.66
C SER A 186 5.28 2.85 -10.05
N ALA A 187 5.01 3.64 -11.10
CA ALA A 187 5.34 3.24 -12.48
C ALA A 187 6.84 3.05 -12.68
N PHE A 188 7.66 3.94 -12.11
CA PHE A 188 9.13 3.82 -12.16
C PHE A 188 9.62 2.53 -11.47
N VAL A 189 9.09 2.21 -10.29
CA VAL A 189 9.43 0.97 -9.57
C VAL A 189 9.13 -0.25 -10.43
N ILE A 190 7.95 -0.32 -11.06
CA ILE A 190 7.59 -1.44 -11.95
C ILE A 190 8.60 -1.57 -13.10
N ILE A 191 8.91 -0.47 -13.77
CA ILE A 191 9.87 -0.45 -14.89
C ILE A 191 11.25 -0.90 -14.41
N ALA A 192 11.73 -0.40 -13.28
CA ALA A 192 13.01 -0.76 -12.70
C ALA A 192 13.11 -2.27 -12.40
N TYR A 193 12.06 -2.87 -11.86
CA TYR A 193 12.03 -4.32 -11.60
C TYR A 193 11.95 -5.14 -12.87
N ILE A 194 11.18 -4.73 -13.88
CA ILE A 194 11.18 -5.40 -15.20
C ILE A 194 12.59 -5.41 -15.79
N PHE A 195 13.28 -4.26 -15.73
CA PHE A 195 14.66 -4.15 -16.22
C PHE A 195 15.63 -5.03 -15.42
N LEU A 196 15.50 -5.03 -14.09
CA LEU A 196 16.32 -5.85 -13.20
C LEU A 196 16.13 -7.34 -13.48
N PHE A 197 14.90 -7.82 -13.66
CA PHE A 197 14.61 -9.22 -14.00
C PHE A 197 15.16 -9.61 -15.37
N PHE A 198 15.02 -8.72 -16.35
CA PHE A 198 15.58 -8.96 -17.68
C PHE A 198 17.11 -9.07 -17.65
N TRP A 199 17.76 -8.16 -16.93
CA TRP A 199 19.22 -8.17 -16.77
C TRP A 199 19.69 -9.42 -16.02
N PHE A 200 18.99 -9.82 -14.96
CA PHE A 200 19.27 -11.03 -14.18
C PHE A 200 19.09 -12.30 -15.04
N ALA A 201 18.02 -12.39 -15.81
CA ALA A 201 17.80 -13.51 -16.73
C ALA A 201 18.91 -13.62 -17.78
N LYS A 202 19.34 -12.49 -18.35
CA LYS A 202 20.47 -12.44 -19.29
C LYS A 202 21.78 -12.89 -18.64
N PHE A 203 22.02 -12.45 -17.40
CA PHE A 203 23.21 -12.86 -16.64
C PHE A 203 23.21 -14.39 -16.41
N LEU A 204 22.10 -14.97 -15.95
CA LEU A 204 22.00 -16.42 -15.77
C LEU A 204 22.21 -17.19 -17.07
N TYR A 205 21.63 -16.72 -18.17
CA TYR A 205 21.82 -17.35 -19.49
C TYR A 205 23.27 -17.29 -19.92
N SER A 206 23.96 -16.19 -19.77
CA SER A 206 25.38 -16.03 -20.09
C SER A 206 26.26 -16.97 -19.25
N THR A 207 26.00 -17.02 -17.94
CA THR A 207 26.76 -17.88 -17.01
C THR A 207 26.56 -19.37 -17.34
N ARG A 208 25.32 -19.79 -17.65
CA ARG A 208 25.05 -21.17 -18.05
C ARG A 208 25.83 -21.57 -19.30
N ARG A 209 25.96 -20.66 -20.27
CA ARG A 209 26.71 -20.91 -21.50
C ARG A 209 28.21 -21.15 -21.23
N THR A 210 28.81 -20.42 -20.31
CA THR A 210 30.24 -20.61 -19.96
C THR A 210 30.49 -21.94 -19.26
N TRP A 211 29.56 -22.43 -18.44
CA TRP A 211 29.69 -23.71 -17.74
C TRP A 211 29.55 -24.91 -18.70
N THR A 212 28.69 -24.82 -19.71
CA THR A 212 28.50 -25.92 -20.68
C THR A 212 29.63 -26.03 -21.67
N PHE A 213 30.33 -24.95 -22.00
CA PHE A 213 31.50 -25.01 -22.91
C PHE A 213 32.82 -25.38 -22.21
N GLY A 214 32.90 -25.33 -20.88
CA GLY A 214 34.07 -25.72 -20.11
C GLY A 214 34.11 -27.21 -19.73
N LEU A 215 33.08 -27.99 -20.05
CA LEU A 215 32.95 -29.42 -19.72
C LEU A 215 33.07 -30.36 -20.95
N ILE A 216 33.33 -29.82 -22.11
CA ILE A 216 33.60 -30.64 -23.30
C ILE A 216 35.09 -30.53 -23.58
N PRO A 217 35.90 -31.63 -23.39
CA PRO A 217 37.31 -31.67 -23.75
C PRO A 217 37.51 -31.59 -25.27
#